data_f806157b431fab0c6876daaada69f4b9
#
_entry.id   f806157b431fab0c6876daaada69f4b9
#
_cell.length_a   1.000
_cell.length_b   1.000
_cell.length_c   1.000
_cell.angle_alpha   90.00
_cell.angle_beta   90.00
_cell.angle_gamma   90.00
#
_symmetry.space_group_name_H-M   'P 1'
#
loop_
_entity.id
_entity.type
_entity.pdbx_description
1 polymer ?
#
loop_
_entity_poly.entity_id
_entity_poly.type
_entity_poly.pdbx_seq_one_letter_code
_entity_poly.pdbx_strand_id
1 'polypeptide(L)'
;MDEMHQVQLAIELIELGARLQVLETETELSRTRLIRLYKEVRGMSPPKGMLPFSADWFITWLPNIHSSLFYNIYLNIVNRTGCERIKAFVKAYRLYDEQVSLDDAEPVLGLTRAWTLIRFFESDILQLSMCARCGGRFVSHAHAPTQGYICGICQPPSRAGKTRKACGTKYVATCDR
;
A
#
# COMPACT_ATOMS: atom_id res chain seq x y z
N MET A 1 -8.88 23.71 -6.21
CA MET A 1 -7.71 23.66 -5.28
C MET A 1 -6.67 24.65 -5.79
N ASP A 2 -5.95 25.36 -4.91
CA ASP A 2 -4.93 26.32 -5.34
C ASP A 2 -3.78 25.61 -6.07
N GLU A 3 -3.25 26.19 -7.14
CA GLU A 3 -2.19 25.59 -7.96
C GLU A 3 -0.94 25.22 -7.15
N MET A 4 -0.63 26.03 -6.13
CA MET A 4 0.48 25.76 -5.22
C MET A 4 0.27 24.43 -4.46
N HIS A 5 -0.93 24.16 -3.97
CA HIS A 5 -1.26 22.91 -3.31
C HIS A 5 -1.17 21.70 -4.25
N GLN A 6 -1.54 21.87 -5.53
CA GLN A 6 -1.41 20.81 -6.53
C GLN A 6 0.06 20.46 -6.80
N VAL A 7 0.91 21.47 -6.91
CA VAL A 7 2.36 21.29 -7.10
C VAL A 7 2.98 20.61 -5.88
N GLN A 8 2.62 21.07 -4.66
CA GLN A 8 3.12 20.47 -3.43
C GLN A 8 2.73 18.99 -3.31
N LEU A 9 1.46 18.67 -3.58
CA LEU A 9 0.98 17.29 -3.58
C LEU A 9 1.73 16.44 -4.63
N ALA A 10 1.93 16.97 -5.84
CA ALA A 10 2.67 16.26 -6.87
C ALA A 10 4.11 15.95 -6.43
N ILE A 11 4.80 16.91 -5.80
CA ILE A 11 6.16 16.72 -5.27
C ILE A 11 6.17 15.60 -4.21
N GLU A 12 5.28 15.67 -3.24
CA GLU A 12 5.18 14.64 -2.18
C GLU A 12 4.96 13.23 -2.76
N LEU A 13 4.05 13.11 -3.72
CA LEU A 13 3.78 11.84 -4.39
C LEU A 13 4.99 11.34 -5.21
N ILE A 14 5.71 12.24 -5.89
CA ILE A 14 6.94 11.91 -6.65
C ILE A 14 8.04 11.42 -5.71
N GLU A 15 8.26 12.09 -4.58
CA GLU A 15 9.23 11.69 -3.55
C GLU A 15 8.95 10.30 -3.01
N LEU A 16 7.68 9.94 -2.84
CA LEU A 16 7.24 8.62 -2.41
C LEU A 16 7.23 7.57 -3.53
N GLY A 17 7.62 7.93 -4.76
CA GLY A 17 7.75 7.01 -5.88
C GLY A 17 6.46 6.76 -6.68
N ALA A 18 5.53 7.71 -6.69
CA ALA A 18 4.33 7.62 -7.52
C ALA A 18 4.67 7.50 -9.01
N ARG A 19 3.90 6.70 -9.74
CA ARG A 19 3.94 6.69 -11.20
C ARG A 19 3.16 7.87 -11.78
N LEU A 20 3.47 8.24 -13.02
CA LEU A 20 2.84 9.39 -13.69
C LEU A 20 1.30 9.29 -13.71
N GLN A 21 0.75 8.08 -13.92
CA GLN A 21 -0.70 7.88 -13.94
C GLN A 21 -1.37 8.22 -12.58
N VAL A 22 -0.68 7.96 -11.45
CA VAL A 22 -1.19 8.35 -10.13
C VAL A 22 -1.22 9.86 -10.01
N LEU A 23 -0.16 10.56 -10.46
CA LEU A 23 -0.08 12.02 -10.45
C LEU A 23 -1.18 12.64 -11.32
N GLU A 24 -1.41 12.11 -12.52
CA GLU A 24 -2.46 12.57 -13.44
C GLU A 24 -3.87 12.36 -12.88
N THR A 25 -4.06 11.37 -12.02
CA THR A 25 -5.37 11.11 -11.39
C THR A 25 -5.60 11.97 -10.17
N GLU A 26 -4.56 12.24 -9.38
CA GLU A 26 -4.68 12.91 -8.08
C GLU A 26 -4.39 14.42 -8.15
N THR A 27 -3.95 14.93 -9.30
CA THR A 27 -3.68 16.36 -9.51
C THR A 27 -4.30 16.87 -10.81
N GLU A 28 -4.59 18.16 -10.86
CA GLU A 28 -5.09 18.85 -12.07
C GLU A 28 -3.96 19.40 -12.96
N LEU A 29 -2.69 19.05 -12.64
CA LEU A 29 -1.55 19.53 -13.39
C LEU A 29 -1.44 18.85 -14.75
N SER A 30 -1.04 19.60 -15.78
CA SER A 30 -0.84 19.03 -17.10
C SER A 30 0.28 17.97 -17.10
N ARG A 31 0.12 16.94 -17.95
CA ARG A 31 1.11 15.88 -18.12
C ARG A 31 2.52 16.40 -18.37
N THR A 32 2.67 17.45 -19.18
CA THR A 32 3.96 18.07 -19.48
C THR A 32 4.60 18.65 -18.23
N ARG A 33 3.81 19.31 -17.38
CA ARG A 33 4.26 19.88 -16.12
C ARG A 33 4.67 18.78 -15.12
N LEU A 34 3.88 17.71 -15.00
CA LEU A 34 4.20 16.58 -14.16
C LEU A 34 5.51 15.89 -14.56
N ILE A 35 5.76 15.71 -15.87
CA ILE A 35 7.03 15.14 -16.36
C ILE A 35 8.22 16.06 -16.01
N ARG A 36 8.04 17.39 -16.11
CA ARG A 36 9.08 18.35 -15.74
C ARG A 36 9.36 18.28 -14.24
N LEU A 37 8.34 18.35 -13.39
CA LEU A 37 8.46 18.21 -11.93
C LEU A 37 9.14 16.88 -11.56
N TYR A 38 8.79 15.79 -12.22
CA TYR A 38 9.41 14.49 -11.95
C TYR A 38 10.92 14.52 -12.20
N LYS A 39 11.36 15.14 -13.29
CA LYS A 39 12.77 15.32 -13.61
C LYS A 39 13.49 16.24 -12.61
N GLU A 40 12.84 17.30 -12.18
CA GLU A 40 13.38 18.26 -11.20
C GLU A 40 13.57 17.58 -9.83
N VAL A 41 12.59 16.81 -9.37
CA VAL A 41 12.61 16.16 -8.05
C VAL A 41 13.48 14.89 -8.00
N ARG A 42 13.42 14.05 -9.03
CA ARG A 42 14.09 12.72 -9.04
C ARG A 42 15.30 12.65 -9.96
N GLY A 43 15.62 13.69 -10.73
CA GLY A 43 16.72 13.68 -11.71
C GLY A 43 16.51 12.76 -12.90
N MET A 44 15.36 12.09 -13.03
CA MET A 44 15.07 11.11 -14.08
C MET A 44 13.64 11.24 -14.61
N SER A 45 13.37 10.64 -15.76
CA SER A 45 12.01 10.58 -16.31
C SER A 45 11.12 9.63 -15.50
N PRO A 46 9.79 9.88 -15.43
CA PRO A 46 8.86 8.98 -14.77
C PRO A 46 8.98 7.54 -15.28
N PRO A 47 8.89 6.53 -14.39
CA PRO A 47 8.94 5.14 -14.79
C PRO A 47 7.82 4.80 -15.78
N LYS A 48 8.16 4.12 -16.87
CA LYS A 48 7.20 3.62 -17.86
C LYS A 48 6.53 2.34 -17.34
N GLY A 49 5.38 2.01 -17.89
CA GLY A 49 4.66 0.78 -17.64
C GLY A 49 3.23 1.00 -17.17
N MET A 50 2.45 -0.08 -17.17
CA MET A 50 1.06 -0.08 -16.74
C MET A 50 0.94 -0.07 -15.22
N LEU A 51 -0.17 0.46 -14.71
CA LEU A 51 -0.53 0.29 -13.31
C LEU A 51 -0.79 -1.19 -13.00
N PRO A 52 -0.57 -1.64 -11.76
CA PRO A 52 -0.98 -2.97 -11.33
C PRO A 52 -2.47 -3.17 -11.56
N PHE A 53 -2.86 -4.27 -12.20
CA PHE A 53 -4.24 -4.54 -12.55
C PHE A 53 -4.80 -5.81 -11.88
N SER A 54 -3.95 -6.65 -11.28
CA SER A 54 -4.38 -7.88 -10.62
C SER A 54 -4.56 -7.67 -9.12
N ALA A 55 -5.76 -8.02 -8.62
CA ALA A 55 -6.07 -8.06 -7.21
C ALA A 55 -5.40 -9.25 -6.50
N ASP A 56 -5.11 -10.34 -7.22
CA ASP A 56 -4.52 -11.56 -6.66
C ASP A 56 -3.16 -11.33 -6.00
N TRP A 57 -2.39 -10.36 -6.50
CA TRP A 57 -1.13 -10.02 -5.89
C TRP A 57 -1.29 -9.64 -4.41
N PHE A 58 -2.34 -8.89 -4.06
CA PHE A 58 -2.61 -8.45 -2.69
C PHE A 58 -3.07 -9.58 -1.76
N ILE A 59 -3.43 -10.74 -2.32
CA ILE A 59 -3.85 -11.93 -1.57
C ILE A 59 -2.69 -12.90 -1.33
N THR A 60 -1.58 -12.77 -2.07
CA THR A 60 -0.39 -13.61 -1.85
C THR A 60 0.24 -13.29 -0.49
N TRP A 61 0.86 -14.27 0.15
CA TRP A 61 1.22 -14.27 1.58
C TRP A 61 1.85 -12.97 2.11
N LEU A 62 3.06 -12.63 1.65
CA LEU A 62 3.77 -11.45 2.14
C LEU A 62 3.12 -10.13 1.67
N PRO A 63 2.75 -9.97 0.40
CA PRO A 63 1.96 -8.83 -0.05
C PRO A 63 0.65 -8.63 0.72
N ASN A 64 -0.03 -9.71 1.13
CA ASN A 64 -1.25 -9.62 1.90
C ASN A 64 -1.03 -9.01 3.29
N ILE A 65 0.02 -9.42 3.98
CA ILE A 65 0.40 -8.86 5.28
C ILE A 65 0.65 -7.36 5.16
N HIS A 66 1.50 -6.95 4.20
CA HIS A 66 1.83 -5.53 3.98
C HIS A 66 0.64 -4.69 3.52
N SER A 67 -0.18 -5.23 2.62
CA SER A 67 -1.39 -4.56 2.16
C SER A 67 -2.41 -4.37 3.28
N SER A 68 -2.56 -5.39 4.14
CA SER A 68 -3.46 -5.32 5.28
C SER A 68 -2.98 -4.32 6.32
N LEU A 69 -1.68 -4.30 6.61
CA LEU A 69 -1.06 -3.32 7.50
C LEU A 69 -1.34 -1.89 7.00
N PHE A 70 -0.95 -1.59 5.75
CA PHE A 70 -1.16 -0.28 5.15
C PHE A 70 -2.64 0.14 5.16
N TYR A 71 -3.54 -0.75 4.73
CA TYR A 71 -4.95 -0.40 4.61
C TYR A 71 -5.62 -0.16 5.99
N ASN A 72 -5.23 -0.90 7.02
CA ASN A 72 -5.69 -0.64 8.38
C ASN A 72 -5.17 0.72 8.93
N ILE A 73 -3.92 1.10 8.62
CA ILE A 73 -3.38 2.44 8.93
C ILE A 73 -4.21 3.51 8.21
N TYR A 74 -4.45 3.33 6.92
CA TYR A 74 -5.25 4.25 6.11
C TYR A 74 -6.65 4.46 6.67
N LEU A 75 -7.39 3.38 6.96
CA LEU A 75 -8.72 3.46 7.55
C LEU A 75 -8.72 4.15 8.91
N ASN A 76 -7.71 3.90 9.72
CA ASN A 76 -7.60 4.54 11.03
C ASN A 76 -7.43 6.07 10.90
N ILE A 77 -6.61 6.53 9.93
CA ILE A 77 -6.45 7.95 9.65
C ILE A 77 -7.76 8.56 9.15
N VAL A 78 -8.38 7.95 8.14
CA VAL A 78 -9.65 8.45 7.57
C VAL A 78 -10.72 8.59 8.65
N ASN A 79 -10.90 7.54 9.47
CA ASN A 79 -11.95 7.51 10.49
C ASN A 79 -11.71 8.50 11.65
N ARG A 80 -10.45 8.78 11.98
CA ARG A 80 -10.12 9.67 13.11
C ARG A 80 -10.01 11.13 12.71
N THR A 81 -9.57 11.43 11.51
CA THR A 81 -9.22 12.81 11.14
C THR A 81 -10.22 13.46 10.20
N GLY A 82 -11.05 12.67 9.49
CA GLY A 82 -11.94 13.17 8.46
C GLY A 82 -11.22 13.95 7.35
N CYS A 83 -9.90 13.78 7.21
CA CYS A 83 -9.14 14.51 6.20
C CYS A 83 -9.42 13.98 4.80
N GLU A 84 -9.12 14.83 3.81
CA GLU A 84 -9.24 14.51 2.40
C GLU A 84 -8.52 13.19 2.06
N ARG A 85 -9.14 12.36 1.21
CA ARG A 85 -8.68 11.02 0.83
C ARG A 85 -7.19 10.96 0.48
N ILE A 86 -6.73 11.86 -0.39
CA ILE A 86 -5.33 11.85 -0.86
C ILE A 86 -4.34 12.22 0.25
N LYS A 87 -4.73 13.14 1.16
CA LYS A 87 -3.90 13.49 2.33
C LYS A 87 -3.82 12.35 3.32
N ALA A 88 -4.95 11.63 3.54
CA ALA A 88 -4.97 10.42 4.35
C ALA A 88 -4.07 9.33 3.75
N PHE A 89 -4.11 9.16 2.43
CA PHE A 89 -3.28 8.22 1.69
C PHE A 89 -1.78 8.49 1.87
N VAL A 90 -1.34 9.74 1.64
CA VAL A 90 0.08 10.12 1.80
C VAL A 90 0.56 9.87 3.23
N LYS A 91 -0.23 10.29 4.24
CA LYS A 91 0.09 10.06 5.65
C LYS A 91 0.17 8.58 5.99
N ALA A 92 -0.79 7.79 5.51
CA ALA A 92 -0.83 6.35 5.76
C ALA A 92 0.38 5.65 5.14
N TYR A 93 0.75 6.04 3.92
CA TYR A 93 1.90 5.45 3.25
C TYR A 93 3.22 5.77 3.95
N ARG A 94 3.42 7.01 4.41
CA ARG A 94 4.59 7.39 5.21
C ARG A 94 4.69 6.58 6.50
N LEU A 95 3.59 6.45 7.26
CA LEU A 95 3.57 5.65 8.48
C LEU A 95 3.85 4.16 8.21
N TYR A 96 3.31 3.63 7.12
CA TYR A 96 3.60 2.26 6.69
C TYR A 96 5.08 2.08 6.35
N ASP A 97 5.65 2.99 5.58
CA ASP A 97 7.05 2.96 5.16
C ASP A 97 8.00 3.07 6.37
N GLU A 98 7.74 4.00 7.27
CA GLU A 98 8.47 4.14 8.55
C GLU A 98 8.41 2.86 9.37
N GLN A 99 7.23 2.26 9.53
CA GLN A 99 7.06 1.04 10.33
C GLN A 99 7.83 -0.14 9.75
N VAL A 100 7.82 -0.29 8.42
CA VAL A 100 8.55 -1.37 7.74
C VAL A 100 10.07 -1.12 7.79
N SER A 101 10.51 0.13 7.68
CA SER A 101 11.92 0.50 7.73
C SER A 101 12.53 0.28 9.13
N LEU A 102 11.76 0.36 10.21
CA LEU A 102 12.22 0.05 11.56
C LEU A 102 12.64 -1.42 11.73
N ASP A 103 12.10 -2.31 10.91
CA ASP A 103 12.43 -3.75 10.91
C ASP A 103 13.56 -4.10 9.92
N ASP A 104 14.32 -3.13 9.42
CA ASP A 104 15.36 -3.28 8.38
C ASP A 104 14.86 -4.01 7.13
N ALA A 105 13.57 -3.95 6.85
CA ALA A 105 12.93 -4.59 5.72
C ALA A 105 12.65 -3.58 4.59
N GLU A 106 12.86 -4.01 3.35
CA GLU A 106 12.38 -3.22 2.21
C GLU A 106 10.86 -3.27 2.12
N PRO A 107 10.18 -2.14 1.86
CA PRO A 107 8.73 -2.11 1.71
C PRO A 107 8.28 -2.97 0.51
N VAL A 108 7.51 -4.01 0.79
CA VAL A 108 6.94 -4.90 -0.22
C VAL A 108 5.87 -4.19 -1.04
N LEU A 109 5.10 -3.31 -0.37
CA LEU A 109 4.03 -2.53 -0.98
C LEU A 109 4.56 -1.16 -1.40
N GLY A 110 4.93 -0.99 -2.67
CA GLY A 110 5.27 0.34 -3.20
C GLY A 110 4.05 1.26 -3.33
N LEU A 111 4.28 2.60 -3.33
CA LEU A 111 3.21 3.61 -3.33
C LEU A 111 2.14 3.37 -4.41
N THR A 112 2.55 3.09 -5.64
CA THR A 112 1.60 2.83 -6.74
C THR A 112 0.68 1.65 -6.46
N ARG A 113 1.20 0.58 -5.83
CA ARG A 113 0.39 -0.57 -5.41
C ARG A 113 -0.51 -0.21 -4.23
N ALA A 114 -0.03 0.57 -3.27
CA ALA A 114 -0.85 1.07 -2.16
C ALA A 114 -2.03 1.91 -2.67
N TRP A 115 -1.79 2.76 -3.66
CA TRP A 115 -2.84 3.53 -4.33
C TRP A 115 -3.84 2.63 -5.07
N THR A 116 -3.35 1.64 -5.83
CA THR A 116 -4.21 0.68 -6.54
C THR A 116 -5.04 -0.16 -5.56
N LEU A 117 -4.48 -0.52 -4.41
CA LEU A 117 -5.20 -1.24 -3.35
C LEU A 117 -6.45 -0.48 -2.90
N ILE A 118 -6.32 0.82 -2.62
CA ILE A 118 -7.49 1.66 -2.24
C ILE A 118 -8.54 1.64 -3.35
N ARG A 119 -8.13 1.76 -4.61
CA ARG A 119 -9.06 1.70 -5.76
C ARG A 119 -9.81 0.37 -5.85
N PHE A 120 -9.16 -0.74 -5.52
CA PHE A 120 -9.81 -2.05 -5.50
C PHE A 120 -10.83 -2.18 -4.36
N PHE A 121 -10.60 -1.52 -3.21
CA PHE A 121 -11.61 -1.42 -2.16
C PHE A 121 -12.78 -0.53 -2.57
N GLU A 122 -12.51 0.62 -3.19
CA GLU A 122 -13.53 1.54 -3.71
C GLU A 122 -14.42 0.91 -4.80
N SER A 123 -13.88 -0.08 -5.51
CA SER A 123 -14.58 -0.81 -6.59
C SER A 123 -15.16 -2.15 -6.13
N ASP A 124 -15.21 -2.41 -4.83
CA ASP A 124 -15.71 -3.66 -4.23
C ASP A 124 -15.06 -4.95 -4.80
N ILE A 125 -13.81 -4.85 -5.26
CA ILE A 125 -13.01 -6.01 -5.70
C ILE A 125 -12.35 -6.69 -4.50
N LEU A 126 -11.92 -5.90 -3.50
CA LEU A 126 -11.32 -6.35 -2.26
C LEU A 126 -12.15 -5.92 -1.06
N GLN A 127 -12.05 -6.69 0.01
CA GLN A 127 -12.67 -6.43 1.32
C GLN A 127 -11.70 -6.74 2.46
N LEU A 128 -12.06 -6.36 3.70
CA LEU A 128 -11.37 -6.80 4.90
C LEU A 128 -12.10 -7.97 5.53
N SER A 129 -11.39 -9.08 5.75
CA SER A 129 -11.88 -10.23 6.51
C SER A 129 -11.18 -10.30 7.87
N MET A 130 -11.96 -10.60 8.93
CA MET A 130 -11.44 -10.76 10.27
C MET A 130 -10.90 -12.18 10.45
N CYS A 131 -9.67 -12.31 10.94
CA CYS A 131 -9.08 -13.61 11.23
C CYS A 131 -9.73 -14.23 12.46
N ALA A 132 -10.23 -15.46 12.31
CA ALA A 132 -10.88 -16.23 13.41
C ALA A 132 -9.91 -16.58 14.56
N ARG A 133 -8.58 -16.55 14.33
CA ARG A 133 -7.59 -16.86 15.39
C ARG A 133 -7.10 -15.61 16.12
N CYS A 134 -6.69 -14.56 15.42
CA CYS A 134 -6.06 -13.38 16.05
C CYS A 134 -6.94 -12.14 16.07
N GLY A 135 -8.12 -12.16 15.45
CA GLY A 135 -9.02 -10.99 15.35
C GLY A 135 -8.52 -9.86 14.45
N GLY A 136 -7.32 -9.98 13.86
CA GLY A 136 -6.78 -8.99 12.92
C GLY A 136 -7.58 -8.94 11.62
N ARG A 137 -7.62 -7.76 10.99
CA ARG A 137 -8.31 -7.56 9.70
C ARG A 137 -7.33 -7.63 8.55
N PHE A 138 -7.63 -8.49 7.58
CA PHE A 138 -6.77 -8.76 6.43
C PHE A 138 -7.51 -8.59 5.11
N VAL A 139 -6.76 -8.17 4.08
CA VAL A 139 -7.27 -8.03 2.72
C VAL A 139 -7.67 -9.38 2.16
N SER A 140 -8.85 -9.47 1.59
CA SER A 140 -9.39 -10.65 0.90
C SER A 140 -10.19 -10.24 -0.33
N HIS A 141 -10.49 -11.17 -1.22
CA HIS A 141 -11.42 -10.89 -2.32
C HIS A 141 -12.83 -10.63 -1.77
N ALA A 142 -13.58 -9.70 -2.39
CA ALA A 142 -14.93 -9.37 -1.99
C ALA A 142 -15.89 -10.58 -2.01
N HIS A 143 -15.60 -11.56 -2.85
CA HIS A 143 -16.40 -12.81 -2.95
C HIS A 143 -15.89 -13.93 -2.04
N ALA A 144 -14.78 -13.71 -1.31
CA ALA A 144 -14.26 -14.74 -0.41
C ALA A 144 -15.16 -14.87 0.83
N PRO A 145 -15.39 -16.12 1.33
CA PRO A 145 -16.12 -16.31 2.58
C PRO A 145 -15.40 -15.60 3.72
N THR A 146 -16.13 -14.78 4.48
CA THR A 146 -15.58 -14.08 5.65
C THR A 146 -15.60 -14.97 6.90
N GLN A 147 -16.49 -15.97 6.95
CA GLN A 147 -16.60 -16.90 8.07
C GLN A 147 -15.44 -17.89 8.05
N GLY A 148 -14.76 -18.02 9.19
CA GLY A 148 -13.66 -18.96 9.35
C GLY A 148 -12.35 -18.57 8.66
N TYR A 149 -12.23 -17.30 8.18
CA TYR A 149 -11.01 -16.82 7.57
C TYR A 149 -9.83 -16.91 8.56
N ILE A 150 -8.71 -17.48 8.13
CA ILE A 150 -7.46 -17.52 8.90
C ILE A 150 -6.37 -16.78 8.11
N CYS A 151 -5.75 -15.79 8.75
CA CYS A 151 -4.72 -14.97 8.10
C CYS A 151 -3.41 -15.74 7.88
N GLY A 152 -2.60 -15.26 6.94
CA GLY A 152 -1.30 -15.83 6.62
C GLY A 152 -0.24 -15.72 7.73
N ILE A 153 -0.48 -14.92 8.77
CA ILE A 153 0.38 -14.88 9.98
C ILE A 153 0.04 -16.05 10.89
N CYS A 154 -1.25 -16.30 11.14
CA CYS A 154 -1.70 -17.40 11.99
C CYS A 154 -1.54 -18.77 11.33
N GLN A 155 -1.58 -18.80 10.00
CA GLN A 155 -1.39 -20.03 9.20
C GLN A 155 -0.52 -19.72 7.98
N PRO A 156 0.80 -19.62 8.17
CA PRO A 156 1.71 -19.35 7.07
C PRO A 156 1.72 -20.52 6.08
N PRO A 157 1.80 -20.23 4.76
CA PRO A 157 1.92 -21.29 3.77
C PRO A 157 3.23 -22.07 3.95
N SER A 158 3.23 -23.34 3.56
CA SER A 158 4.38 -24.28 3.75
C SER A 158 5.70 -23.79 3.16
N ARG A 159 5.66 -22.84 2.22
CA ARG A 159 6.82 -22.20 1.60
C ARG A 159 7.08 -20.77 2.09
N ALA A 160 6.41 -20.34 3.15
CA ALA A 160 6.65 -19.02 3.74
C ALA A 160 8.12 -18.85 4.11
N GLY A 161 8.74 -17.78 3.66
CA GLY A 161 10.16 -17.46 3.93
C GLY A 161 11.21 -18.29 3.18
N LYS A 162 10.82 -19.30 2.37
CA LYS A 162 11.79 -20.14 1.65
C LYS A 162 12.25 -19.62 0.31
N THR A 163 11.62 -18.58 -0.23
CA THR A 163 11.85 -18.07 -1.60
C THR A 163 12.77 -16.86 -1.66
N ARG A 164 13.37 -16.41 -0.56
CA ARG A 164 14.41 -15.38 -0.55
C ARG A 164 15.71 -15.94 -0.02
N LYS A 165 16.79 -15.84 -0.82
CA LYS A 165 18.17 -15.83 -0.31
C LYS A 165 18.21 -14.80 0.81
N ALA A 166 18.62 -15.23 1.98
CA ALA A 166 18.62 -14.51 3.21
C ALA A 166 19.19 -13.08 3.06
N CYS A 167 18.34 -12.08 3.17
CA CYS A 167 18.63 -10.94 3.99
C CYS A 167 18.04 -11.32 5.37
N GLY A 168 18.93 -11.47 6.36
CA GLY A 168 18.55 -12.10 7.60
C GLY A 168 17.66 -11.21 8.45
N THR A 169 16.42 -11.55 8.54
CA THR A 169 15.59 -11.14 9.69
C THR A 169 14.60 -12.26 9.97
N LYS A 170 14.83 -12.92 11.08
CA LYS A 170 13.94 -13.95 11.63
C LYS A 170 12.72 -13.24 12.23
N TYR A 171 11.58 -13.32 11.58
CA TYR A 171 10.32 -13.09 12.27
C TYR A 171 10.10 -14.24 13.26
N VAL A 172 10.41 -14.02 14.51
CA VAL A 172 10.03 -14.90 15.59
C VAL A 172 8.56 -14.58 15.92
N ALA A 173 7.66 -15.43 15.47
CA ALA A 173 6.29 -15.45 15.94
C ALA A 173 6.30 -15.99 17.37
N THR A 174 6.40 -15.13 18.37
CA THR A 174 6.06 -15.47 19.75
C THR A 174 4.53 -15.39 19.89
N CYS A 175 3.86 -16.49 19.55
CA CYS A 175 2.55 -16.78 20.12
C CYS A 175 2.80 -17.61 21.35
N ASP A 176 2.95 -16.99 22.50
CA ASP A 176 2.79 -17.65 23.79
C ASP A 176 1.30 -17.88 24.06
N ARG A 177 1.03 -19.06 24.56
CA ARG A 177 -0.25 -19.73 24.80
C ARG A 177 -1.23 -18.94 25.69
#